data_3fc81adf8f07296a2694b3855406dbed
#
_entry.id   3fc81adf8f07296a2694b3855406dbed
#
_cell.length_a   1.000
_cell.length_b   1.000
_cell.length_c   1.000
_cell.angle_alpha   90.00
_cell.angle_beta   90.00
_cell.angle_gamma   90.00
#
_symmetry.space_group_name_H-M   'P 1'
#
loop_
_entity.id
_entity.type
_entity.pdbx_description
1 polymer ?
#
loop_
_entity_poly.entity_id
_entity_poly.type
_entity_poly.pdbx_seq_one_letter_code
_entity_poly.pdbx_strand_id
1 'polypeptide(L)'
;ESMVDSTPFLEGSCMMWRPSCLAINELNPLANADDAQIATSIRCRGWRTLMDPMAQFSDVAPHTREGQRRQKIRRAQGLQRLLIRQREQAAAKSQGVFGRIFRRQFHFHIVAPLALTVALICAVLRWGFIGLYGWPATFTLANSVHLGFCMLEAACTLLWWRARRGKSNGLLTLPGQWLASMELLGRSLIATARGRSLHMWEQHTDVRERLMSLED
;
A
#
# COMPACT_ATOMS: atom_id res chain seq x y z
N GLU A 1 -1.87 -14.59 -7.16
CA GLU A 1 -3.21 -14.67 -6.56
C GLU A 1 -4.22 -15.25 -7.55
N SER A 2 -4.35 -14.70 -8.76
CA SER A 2 -5.31 -15.19 -9.78
C SER A 2 -5.09 -16.63 -10.21
N MET A 3 -3.88 -17.17 -10.14
CA MET A 3 -3.59 -18.58 -10.44
C MET A 3 -4.14 -19.53 -9.39
N VAL A 4 -4.29 -19.08 -8.15
CA VAL A 4 -4.72 -19.91 -7.01
C VAL A 4 -6.21 -19.78 -6.76
N ASP A 5 -6.75 -18.55 -6.84
CA ASP A 5 -8.17 -18.24 -6.68
C ASP A 5 -8.51 -16.98 -7.49
N SER A 6 -8.71 -15.85 -6.82
CA SER A 6 -9.06 -14.56 -7.38
C SER A 6 -8.09 -13.50 -6.90
N THR A 7 -7.80 -12.51 -7.72
CA THR A 7 -7.09 -11.31 -7.26
C THR A 7 -8.09 -10.31 -6.68
N PRO A 8 -7.85 -9.75 -5.49
CA PRO A 8 -8.66 -8.65 -4.95
C PRO A 8 -8.33 -7.31 -5.60
N PHE A 9 -7.23 -7.23 -6.35
CA PHE A 9 -6.74 -6.01 -6.97
C PHE A 9 -6.66 -6.19 -8.47
N LEU A 10 -7.48 -5.44 -9.18
CA LEU A 10 -7.46 -5.31 -10.63
C LEU A 10 -6.83 -3.98 -11.01
N GLU A 11 -6.25 -3.91 -12.19
CA GLU A 11 -5.86 -2.65 -12.79
C GLU A 11 -7.07 -2.01 -13.46
N GLY A 12 -7.50 -0.87 -12.94
CA GLY A 12 -8.72 -0.19 -13.41
C GLY A 12 -8.67 0.28 -14.86
N SER A 13 -7.46 0.41 -15.43
CA SER A 13 -7.29 0.86 -16.82
C SER A 13 -7.74 -0.17 -17.87
N CYS A 14 -7.71 -1.46 -17.53
CA CYS A 14 -8.14 -2.53 -18.44
C CYS A 14 -8.84 -3.63 -17.65
N MET A 15 -10.16 -3.49 -17.47
CA MET A 15 -10.93 -4.50 -16.78
C MET A 15 -12.28 -4.73 -17.48
N MET A 16 -12.71 -6.00 -17.48
CA MET A 16 -13.97 -6.42 -18.07
C MET A 16 -14.67 -7.41 -17.14
N TRP A 17 -15.97 -7.31 -17.01
CA TRP A 17 -16.79 -8.28 -16.27
C TRP A 17 -18.14 -8.51 -16.94
N ARG A 18 -18.75 -9.64 -16.61
CA ARG A 18 -20.11 -9.94 -17.08
C ARG A 18 -21.12 -9.21 -16.21
N PRO A 19 -22.12 -8.51 -16.78
CA PRO A 19 -23.16 -7.82 -16.01
C PRO A 19 -23.91 -8.74 -15.03
N SER A 20 -24.03 -10.04 -15.36
CA SER A 20 -24.63 -11.05 -14.48
C SER A 20 -23.84 -11.32 -13.19
N CYS A 21 -22.55 -11.00 -13.17
CA CYS A 21 -21.72 -11.19 -11.97
C CYS A 21 -21.85 -10.03 -10.97
N LEU A 22 -22.07 -8.82 -11.47
CA LEU A 22 -22.18 -7.61 -10.67
C LEU A 22 -22.90 -6.52 -11.47
N ALA A 23 -24.00 -6.00 -10.96
CA ALA A 23 -24.68 -4.86 -11.53
C ALA A 23 -23.95 -3.55 -11.12
N ILE A 24 -23.85 -2.61 -12.06
CA ILE A 24 -23.09 -1.36 -11.84
C ILE A 24 -23.67 -0.49 -10.71
N ASN A 25 -24.99 -0.52 -10.52
CA ASN A 25 -25.69 0.20 -9.46
C ASN A 25 -25.39 -0.31 -8.03
N GLU A 26 -24.73 -1.44 -7.90
CA GLU A 26 -24.32 -2.00 -6.61
C GLU A 26 -22.94 -1.53 -6.17
N LEU A 27 -22.25 -0.82 -7.02
CA LEU A 27 -20.97 -0.20 -6.69
C LEU A 27 -21.21 1.11 -5.93
N ASN A 28 -20.35 1.37 -4.96
CA ASN A 28 -20.36 2.66 -4.29
C ASN A 28 -19.57 3.68 -5.10
N PRO A 29 -20.23 4.64 -5.77
CA PRO A 29 -19.57 5.61 -6.63
C PRO A 29 -18.67 6.60 -5.88
N LEU A 30 -18.86 6.71 -4.55
CA LEU A 30 -18.06 7.59 -3.70
C LEU A 30 -16.82 6.89 -3.14
N ALA A 31 -16.63 5.60 -3.46
CA ALA A 31 -15.48 4.86 -2.99
C ALA A 31 -14.35 4.94 -4.02
N ASN A 32 -13.20 5.43 -3.58
CA ASN A 32 -11.95 5.23 -4.33
C ASN A 32 -11.62 3.73 -4.38
N ALA A 33 -10.85 3.29 -5.39
CA ALA A 33 -10.52 1.89 -5.67
C ALA A 33 -11.75 1.07 -6.12
N ASP A 34 -12.45 1.61 -7.11
CA ASP A 34 -13.55 0.98 -7.84
C ASP A 34 -13.15 -0.40 -8.43
N ASP A 35 -11.96 -0.48 -9.00
CA ASP A 35 -11.35 -1.70 -9.50
C ASP A 35 -11.28 -2.82 -8.43
N ALA A 36 -10.74 -2.51 -7.27
CA ALA A 36 -10.67 -3.46 -6.17
C ALA A 36 -12.06 -3.77 -5.56
N GLN A 37 -12.98 -2.78 -5.57
CA GLN A 37 -14.37 -2.98 -5.15
C GLN A 37 -15.08 -3.98 -6.06
N ILE A 38 -14.94 -3.83 -7.38
CA ILE A 38 -15.50 -4.73 -8.40
C ILE A 38 -14.97 -6.15 -8.17
N ALA A 39 -13.64 -6.31 -8.11
CA ALA A 39 -13.00 -7.61 -7.91
C ALA A 39 -13.51 -8.33 -6.66
N THR A 40 -13.53 -7.63 -5.54
CA THR A 40 -13.95 -8.21 -4.25
C THR A 40 -15.44 -8.54 -4.25
N SER A 41 -16.28 -7.66 -4.81
CA SER A 41 -17.75 -7.88 -4.87
C SER A 41 -18.11 -9.07 -5.76
N ILE A 42 -17.46 -9.22 -6.90
CA ILE A 42 -17.61 -10.37 -7.80
C ILE A 42 -17.22 -11.66 -7.06
N ARG A 43 -16.10 -11.65 -6.34
CA ARG A 43 -15.64 -12.85 -5.61
C ARG A 43 -16.57 -13.21 -4.45
N CYS A 44 -17.08 -12.23 -3.72
CA CYS A 44 -18.05 -12.46 -2.65
C CYS A 44 -19.37 -13.07 -3.14
N ARG A 45 -19.66 -13.02 -4.44
CA ARG A 45 -20.80 -13.65 -5.10
C ARG A 45 -20.50 -15.05 -5.66
N GLY A 46 -19.31 -15.57 -5.40
CA GLY A 46 -18.91 -16.90 -5.84
C GLY A 46 -18.21 -16.96 -7.19
N TRP A 47 -18.10 -15.84 -7.89
CA TRP A 47 -17.38 -15.74 -9.17
C TRP A 47 -15.88 -15.51 -8.95
N ARG A 48 -15.08 -15.74 -9.98
CA ARG A 48 -13.64 -15.50 -9.93
C ARG A 48 -13.24 -14.28 -10.73
N THR A 49 -12.25 -13.55 -10.24
CA THR A 49 -11.57 -12.47 -10.95
C THR A 49 -10.16 -12.89 -11.28
N LEU A 50 -9.82 -12.90 -12.57
CA LEU A 50 -8.57 -13.43 -13.09
C LEU A 50 -7.81 -12.32 -13.82
N MET A 51 -6.50 -12.39 -13.78
CA MET A 51 -5.63 -11.60 -14.64
C MET A 51 -5.36 -12.41 -15.89
N ASP A 52 -5.67 -11.84 -17.04
CA ASP A 52 -5.31 -12.40 -18.34
C ASP A 52 -3.94 -11.83 -18.76
N PRO A 53 -2.88 -12.65 -18.85
CA PRO A 53 -1.56 -12.18 -19.25
C PRO A 53 -1.49 -11.68 -20.70
N MET A 54 -2.47 -12.02 -21.53
CA MET A 54 -2.57 -11.53 -22.90
C MET A 54 -3.26 -10.16 -23.00
N ALA A 55 -4.00 -9.75 -21.97
CA ALA A 55 -4.62 -8.43 -21.89
C ALA A 55 -3.59 -7.38 -21.48
N GLN A 56 -2.85 -6.88 -22.45
CA GLN A 56 -1.82 -5.85 -22.22
C GLN A 56 -2.36 -4.47 -22.55
N PHE A 57 -2.01 -3.50 -21.75
CA PHE A 57 -2.32 -2.09 -21.99
C PHE A 57 -1.14 -1.22 -21.56
N SER A 58 -1.05 -0.03 -22.13
CA SER A 58 -0.08 0.97 -21.73
C SER A 58 -0.78 2.08 -20.97
N ASP A 59 -0.28 2.43 -19.80
CA ASP A 59 -0.79 3.52 -18.98
C ASP A 59 0.30 4.56 -18.74
N VAL A 60 -0.09 5.81 -18.58
CA VAL A 60 0.83 6.91 -18.40
C VAL A 60 1.02 7.18 -16.92
N ALA A 61 2.26 7.05 -16.46
CA ALA A 61 2.64 7.38 -15.08
C ALA A 61 3.01 8.86 -14.95
N PRO A 62 2.73 9.51 -13.81
CA PRO A 62 3.21 10.86 -13.53
C PRO A 62 4.72 10.95 -13.65
N HIS A 63 5.21 11.97 -14.35
CA HIS A 63 6.66 12.17 -14.57
C HIS A 63 7.38 12.65 -13.29
N THR A 64 6.68 13.39 -12.43
CA THR A 64 7.27 13.92 -11.21
C THR A 64 7.20 12.91 -10.05
N ARG A 65 8.25 12.86 -9.24
CA ARG A 65 8.27 12.02 -8.02
C ARG A 65 7.13 12.38 -7.07
N GLU A 66 6.76 13.64 -7.00
CA GLU A 66 5.66 14.09 -6.15
C GLU A 66 4.30 13.62 -6.70
N GLY A 67 4.07 13.71 -7.99
CA GLY A 67 2.89 13.17 -8.66
C GLY A 67 2.75 11.66 -8.45
N GLN A 68 3.84 10.90 -8.64
CA GLN A 68 3.87 9.46 -8.36
C GLN A 68 3.54 9.15 -6.89
N ARG A 69 4.07 9.95 -5.96
CA ARG A 69 3.80 9.79 -4.54
C ARG A 69 2.34 10.09 -4.19
N ARG A 70 1.77 11.17 -4.71
CA ARG A 70 0.34 11.52 -4.56
C ARG A 70 -0.54 10.40 -5.07
N GLN A 71 -0.26 9.89 -6.27
CA GLN A 71 -1.01 8.78 -6.87
C GLN A 71 -0.94 7.52 -5.98
N LYS A 72 0.25 7.15 -5.48
CA LYS A 72 0.44 6.02 -4.57
C LYS A 72 -0.36 6.18 -3.26
N ILE A 73 -0.33 7.37 -2.65
CA ILE A 73 -1.10 7.64 -1.42
C ILE A 73 -2.60 7.56 -1.69
N ARG A 74 -3.09 8.11 -2.80
CA ARG A 74 -4.50 8.03 -3.19
C ARG A 74 -4.95 6.59 -3.37
N ARG A 75 -4.19 5.79 -4.15
CA ARG A 75 -4.46 4.35 -4.35
C ARG A 75 -4.45 3.61 -3.01
N ALA A 76 -3.48 3.89 -2.14
CA ALA A 76 -3.40 3.29 -0.81
C ALA A 76 -4.61 3.63 0.06
N GLN A 77 -5.06 4.89 0.08
CA GLN A 77 -6.26 5.30 0.83
C GLN A 77 -7.52 4.56 0.36
N GLY A 78 -7.72 4.48 -0.96
CA GLY A 78 -8.86 3.77 -1.54
C GLY A 78 -8.86 2.31 -1.12
N LEU A 79 -7.72 1.64 -1.27
CA LEU A 79 -7.54 0.24 -0.93
C LEU A 79 -7.71 -0.04 0.56
N GLN A 80 -7.13 0.78 1.43
CA GLN A 80 -7.25 0.64 2.88
C GLN A 80 -8.71 0.76 3.35
N ARG A 81 -9.45 1.73 2.81
CA ARG A 81 -10.88 1.90 3.09
C ARG A 81 -11.71 0.70 2.63
N LEU A 82 -11.39 0.17 1.45
CA LEU A 82 -12.04 -1.02 0.93
C LEU A 82 -11.79 -2.22 1.86
N LEU A 83 -10.52 -2.47 2.22
CA LEU A 83 -10.13 -3.57 3.09
C LEU A 83 -10.83 -3.50 4.46
N ILE A 84 -10.96 -2.31 5.04
CA ILE A 84 -11.67 -2.10 6.30
C ILE A 84 -13.17 -2.37 6.12
N ARG A 85 -13.78 -1.80 5.08
CA ARG A 85 -15.23 -1.88 4.86
C ARG A 85 -15.68 -3.30 4.51
N GLN A 86 -14.92 -4.01 3.69
CA GLN A 86 -15.32 -5.33 3.19
C GLN A 86 -14.76 -6.50 4.01
N ARG A 87 -14.01 -6.23 5.10
CA ARG A 87 -13.38 -7.30 5.90
C ARG A 87 -14.37 -8.35 6.39
N GLU A 88 -15.54 -7.92 6.84
CA GLU A 88 -16.57 -8.83 7.39
C GLU A 88 -17.24 -9.65 6.29
N GLN A 89 -17.58 -9.02 5.17
CA GLN A 89 -18.15 -9.71 4.02
C GLN A 89 -17.18 -10.72 3.42
N ALA A 90 -15.92 -10.33 3.25
CA ALA A 90 -14.88 -11.21 2.74
C ALA A 90 -14.57 -12.36 3.73
N ALA A 91 -14.61 -12.12 5.03
CA ALA A 91 -14.42 -13.15 6.05
C ALA A 91 -15.61 -14.13 6.10
N ALA A 92 -16.84 -13.62 6.00
CA ALA A 92 -18.05 -14.45 6.10
C ALA A 92 -18.33 -15.28 4.84
N LYS A 93 -18.08 -14.73 3.65
CA LYS A 93 -18.41 -15.36 2.36
C LYS A 93 -17.25 -16.09 1.71
N SER A 94 -16.02 -15.94 2.16
CA SER A 94 -14.85 -16.58 1.57
C SER A 94 -14.03 -17.36 2.59
N GLN A 95 -14.57 -18.50 3.02
CA GLN A 95 -13.83 -19.48 3.83
C GLN A 95 -12.84 -20.27 2.93
N GLY A 96 -12.05 -19.70 2.16
CA GLY A 96 -11.15 -20.39 1.27
C GLY A 96 -9.82 -19.68 1.11
N VAL A 97 -9.21 -19.95 -0.01
CA VAL A 97 -7.94 -19.32 -0.40
C VAL A 97 -8.10 -17.80 -0.48
N PHE A 98 -9.21 -17.30 -1.05
CA PHE A 98 -9.47 -15.87 -1.15
C PHE A 98 -9.52 -15.17 0.20
N GLY A 99 -10.16 -15.78 1.21
CA GLY A 99 -10.18 -15.22 2.57
C GLY A 99 -8.79 -15.12 3.19
N ARG A 100 -7.87 -16.05 2.88
CA ARG A 100 -6.47 -15.99 3.29
C ARG A 100 -5.74 -14.85 2.56
N ILE A 101 -5.95 -14.74 1.26
CA ILE A 101 -5.38 -13.66 0.43
C ILE A 101 -5.84 -12.31 0.97
N PHE A 102 -7.15 -12.13 1.20
CA PHE A 102 -7.73 -10.89 1.70
C PHE A 102 -7.18 -10.52 3.09
N ARG A 103 -7.10 -11.48 4.02
CA ARG A 103 -6.49 -11.26 5.34
C ARG A 103 -5.02 -10.85 5.23
N ARG A 104 -4.25 -11.51 4.36
CA ARG A 104 -2.86 -11.15 4.10
C ARG A 104 -2.74 -9.71 3.60
N GLN A 105 -3.60 -9.30 2.67
CA GLN A 105 -3.62 -7.94 2.15
C GLN A 105 -4.01 -6.93 3.25
N PHE A 106 -4.96 -7.27 4.11
CA PHE A 106 -5.31 -6.46 5.27
C PHE A 106 -4.12 -6.26 6.21
N HIS A 107 -3.38 -7.33 6.52
CA HIS A 107 -2.19 -7.23 7.36
C HIS A 107 -1.11 -6.34 6.72
N PHE A 108 -0.85 -6.51 5.43
CA PHE A 108 0.18 -5.72 4.75
C PHE A 108 -0.17 -4.24 4.60
N HIS A 109 -1.44 -3.92 4.36
CA HIS A 109 -1.83 -2.53 4.07
C HIS A 109 -2.29 -1.75 5.29
N ILE A 110 -2.64 -2.41 6.38
CA ILE A 110 -3.17 -1.77 7.59
C ILE A 110 -2.34 -2.12 8.82
N VAL A 111 -2.20 -3.41 9.15
CA VAL A 111 -1.54 -3.81 10.40
C VAL A 111 -0.05 -3.52 10.37
N ALA A 112 0.66 -3.89 9.31
CA ALA A 112 2.11 -3.69 9.21
C ALA A 112 2.53 -2.21 9.25
N PRO A 113 1.91 -1.27 8.48
CA PRO A 113 2.27 0.14 8.59
C PRO A 113 1.90 0.75 9.96
N LEU A 114 0.83 0.30 10.62
CA LEU A 114 0.53 0.73 11.99
C LEU A 114 1.58 0.22 12.98
N ALA A 115 1.93 -1.06 12.92
CA ALA A 115 2.98 -1.64 13.76
C ALA A 115 4.32 -0.94 13.56
N LEU A 116 4.70 -0.65 12.30
CA LEU A 116 5.91 0.12 12.01
C LEU A 116 5.83 1.55 12.56
N THR A 117 4.67 2.19 12.50
CA THR A 117 4.47 3.54 13.07
C THR A 117 4.66 3.51 14.59
N VAL A 118 4.10 2.51 15.27
CA VAL A 118 4.30 2.32 16.72
C VAL A 118 5.77 2.06 17.03
N ALA A 119 6.42 1.16 16.29
CA ALA A 119 7.84 0.87 16.45
C ALA A 119 8.71 2.13 16.28
N LEU A 120 8.39 2.98 15.32
CA LEU A 120 9.09 4.25 15.09
C LEU A 120 8.89 5.22 16.25
N ILE A 121 7.70 5.32 16.81
CA ILE A 121 7.43 6.14 18.00
C ILE A 121 8.26 5.62 19.18
N CYS A 122 8.25 4.31 19.42
CA CYS A 122 9.08 3.69 20.48
C CYS A 122 10.57 3.96 20.27
N ALA A 123 11.05 3.89 19.02
CA ALA A 123 12.43 4.21 18.68
C ALA A 123 12.78 5.67 19.02
N VAL A 124 11.93 6.63 18.62
CA VAL A 124 12.13 8.05 18.91
C VAL A 124 12.16 8.31 20.42
N LEU A 125 11.23 7.72 21.18
CA LEU A 125 11.19 7.85 22.64
C LEU A 125 12.46 7.26 23.28
N ARG A 126 12.93 6.11 22.79
CA ARG A 126 14.16 5.48 23.28
C ARG A 126 15.39 6.33 22.99
N TRP A 127 15.54 6.85 21.78
CA TRP A 127 16.65 7.75 21.45
C TRP A 127 16.58 9.06 22.22
N GLY A 128 15.40 9.59 22.46
CA GLY A 128 15.18 10.74 23.34
C GLY A 128 15.63 10.47 24.77
N PHE A 129 15.30 9.30 25.32
CA PHE A 129 15.72 8.88 26.65
C PHE A 129 17.25 8.75 26.75
N ILE A 130 17.91 8.11 25.77
CA ILE A 130 19.36 8.02 25.71
C ILE A 130 20.01 9.40 25.64
N GLY A 131 19.42 10.33 24.88
CA GLY A 131 19.93 11.71 24.78
C GLY A 131 19.84 12.49 26.10
N LEU A 132 18.82 12.22 26.93
CA LEU A 132 18.63 12.89 28.22
C LEU A 132 19.46 12.29 29.34
N TYR A 133 19.58 10.96 29.40
CA TYR A 133 20.18 10.25 30.55
C TYR A 133 21.52 9.59 30.22
N GLY A 134 21.94 9.65 28.96
CA GLY A 134 23.17 9.02 28.51
C GLY A 134 23.01 7.52 28.24
N TRP A 135 24.09 6.94 27.71
CA TRP A 135 24.17 5.50 27.44
C TRP A 135 24.41 4.73 28.74
N PRO A 136 23.75 3.59 28.97
CA PRO A 136 24.02 2.76 30.16
C PRO A 136 25.49 2.32 30.20
N ALA A 137 26.20 2.68 31.26
CA ALA A 137 27.64 2.44 31.40
C ALA A 137 28.01 0.97 31.65
N THR A 138 27.04 0.12 32.02
CA THR A 138 27.29 -1.28 32.39
C THR A 138 26.96 -2.23 31.25
N PHE A 139 27.88 -3.16 30.96
CA PHE A 139 27.66 -4.24 29.99
C PHE A 139 26.80 -5.35 30.63
N THR A 140 25.50 -5.25 30.46
CA THR A 140 24.54 -6.31 30.81
C THR A 140 23.92 -6.89 29.56
N LEU A 141 23.30 -8.09 29.66
CA LEU A 141 22.56 -8.70 28.55
C LEU A 141 21.50 -7.74 28.03
N ALA A 142 20.80 -7.04 28.93
CA ALA A 142 19.77 -6.05 28.54
C ALA A 142 20.37 -4.91 27.71
N ASN A 143 21.53 -4.41 28.06
CA ASN A 143 22.21 -3.33 27.33
C ASN A 143 22.75 -3.81 25.98
N SER A 144 23.16 -5.07 25.85
CA SER A 144 23.57 -5.66 24.57
C SER A 144 22.39 -5.82 23.61
N VAL A 145 21.24 -6.26 24.10
CA VAL A 145 19.99 -6.32 23.34
C VAL A 145 19.56 -4.91 22.90
N HIS A 146 19.65 -3.94 23.80
CA HIS A 146 19.35 -2.54 23.50
C HIS A 146 20.25 -1.97 22.39
N LEU A 147 21.55 -2.25 22.44
CA LEU A 147 22.50 -1.88 21.39
C LEU A 147 22.11 -2.52 20.04
N GLY A 148 21.75 -3.80 20.05
CA GLY A 148 21.26 -4.49 18.84
C GLY A 148 20.06 -3.81 18.21
N PHE A 149 19.08 -3.39 19.00
CA PHE A 149 17.94 -2.60 18.51
C PHE A 149 18.37 -1.25 17.92
N CYS A 150 19.26 -0.53 18.57
CA CYS A 150 19.78 0.75 18.05
C CYS A 150 20.48 0.57 16.70
N MET A 151 21.28 -0.46 16.55
CA MET A 151 21.95 -0.77 15.27
C MET A 151 20.96 -1.15 14.18
N LEU A 152 19.96 -1.96 14.51
CA LEU A 152 18.90 -2.33 13.57
C LEU A 152 18.13 -1.10 13.08
N GLU A 153 17.77 -0.19 13.98
CA GLU A 153 17.08 1.06 13.65
C GLU A 153 17.91 1.98 12.77
N ALA A 154 19.20 2.12 13.07
CA ALA A 154 20.13 2.89 12.26
C ALA A 154 20.25 2.30 10.85
N ALA A 155 20.36 0.97 10.73
CA ALA A 155 20.38 0.26 9.44
C ALA A 155 19.08 0.45 8.67
N CYS A 156 17.91 0.27 9.30
CA CYS A 156 16.61 0.50 8.68
C CYS A 156 16.44 1.95 8.20
N THR A 157 16.87 2.92 9.00
CA THR A 157 16.81 4.35 8.65
C THR A 157 17.70 4.64 7.44
N LEU A 158 18.91 4.08 7.39
CA LEU A 158 19.82 4.24 6.27
C LEU A 158 19.25 3.62 4.99
N LEU A 159 18.69 2.41 5.06
CA LEU A 159 18.07 1.74 3.91
C LEU A 159 16.86 2.51 3.39
N TRP A 160 16.00 2.97 4.27
CA TRP A 160 14.86 3.81 3.91
C TRP A 160 15.30 5.12 3.25
N TRP A 161 16.29 5.81 3.80
CA TRP A 161 16.81 7.06 3.27
C TRP A 161 17.42 6.87 1.86
N ARG A 162 18.20 5.79 1.66
CA ARG A 162 18.75 5.44 0.35
C ARG A 162 17.65 5.16 -0.66
N ALA A 163 16.63 4.40 -0.28
CA ALA A 163 15.48 4.09 -1.14
C ALA A 163 14.72 5.36 -1.55
N ARG A 164 14.52 6.30 -0.63
CA ARG A 164 13.88 7.59 -0.92
C ARG A 164 14.67 8.45 -1.90
N ARG A 165 16.00 8.34 -1.89
CA ARG A 165 16.87 9.03 -2.85
C ARG A 165 16.98 8.35 -4.21
N GLY A 166 16.30 7.23 -4.41
CA GLY A 166 16.37 6.46 -5.64
C GLY A 166 17.72 5.75 -5.85
N LYS A 167 18.54 5.65 -4.82
CA LYS A 167 19.79 4.90 -4.85
C LYS A 167 19.50 3.44 -4.58
N SER A 168 19.36 2.66 -5.66
CA SER A 168 19.11 1.22 -5.59
C SER A 168 20.39 0.48 -5.98
N ASN A 169 20.93 -0.35 -5.11
CA ASN A 169 22.08 -1.19 -5.41
C ASN A 169 21.87 -2.59 -4.82
N GLY A 170 21.57 -3.55 -5.67
CA GLY A 170 21.58 -4.97 -5.33
C GLY A 170 20.51 -5.40 -4.29
N LEU A 171 20.86 -6.40 -3.51
CA LEU A 171 19.94 -7.09 -2.57
C LEU A 171 19.34 -6.16 -1.48
N LEU A 172 20.06 -5.12 -1.09
CA LEU A 172 19.61 -4.15 -0.07
C LEU A 172 18.51 -3.20 -0.57
N THR A 173 18.21 -3.21 -1.86
CA THR A 173 17.14 -2.39 -2.45
C THR A 173 15.76 -2.81 -1.96
N LEU A 174 15.52 -4.12 -1.87
CA LEU A 174 14.20 -4.66 -1.50
C LEU A 174 13.74 -4.23 -0.11
N PRO A 175 14.52 -4.41 0.99
CA PRO A 175 14.10 -3.96 2.30
C PRO A 175 13.95 -2.43 2.38
N GLY A 176 14.79 -1.66 1.70
CA GLY A 176 14.66 -0.20 1.65
C GLY A 176 13.38 0.26 0.95
N GLN A 177 13.03 -0.35 -0.19
CA GLN A 177 11.79 -0.07 -0.91
C GLN A 177 10.56 -0.51 -0.10
N TRP A 178 10.65 -1.64 0.61
CA TRP A 178 9.59 -2.09 1.49
C TRP A 178 9.33 -1.07 2.60
N LEU A 179 10.36 -0.58 3.30
CA LEU A 179 10.25 0.46 4.32
C LEU A 179 9.64 1.76 3.75
N ALA A 180 10.08 2.19 2.57
CA ALA A 180 9.51 3.37 1.91
C ALA A 180 8.04 3.17 1.53
N SER A 181 7.63 1.96 1.17
CA SER A 181 6.24 1.62 0.89
C SER A 181 5.41 1.63 2.17
N MET A 182 5.92 1.09 3.28
CA MET A 182 5.26 1.12 4.58
C MET A 182 5.07 2.57 5.09
N GLU A 183 6.04 3.45 4.87
CA GLU A 183 5.90 4.88 5.16
C GLU A 183 4.72 5.49 4.39
N LEU A 184 4.59 5.21 3.09
CA LEU A 184 3.48 5.72 2.28
C LEU A 184 2.13 5.20 2.77
N LEU A 185 2.05 3.91 3.12
CA LEU A 185 0.85 3.30 3.68
C LEU A 185 0.49 3.90 5.05
N GLY A 186 1.46 4.12 5.92
CA GLY A 186 1.26 4.78 7.22
C GLY A 186 0.77 6.22 7.07
N ARG A 187 1.37 6.99 6.16
CA ARG A 187 0.91 8.35 5.84
C ARG A 187 -0.51 8.39 5.30
N SER A 188 -0.86 7.40 4.48
CA SER A 188 -2.21 7.29 3.93
C SER A 188 -3.24 7.00 5.03
N LEU A 189 -2.93 6.15 6.01
CA LEU A 189 -3.78 5.90 7.18
C LEU A 189 -3.95 7.16 8.04
N ILE A 190 -2.86 7.86 8.34
CA ILE A 190 -2.90 9.11 9.11
C ILE A 190 -3.72 10.18 8.38
N ALA A 191 -3.56 10.32 7.06
CA ALA A 191 -4.33 11.27 6.27
C ALA A 191 -5.83 10.91 6.28
N THR A 192 -6.16 9.63 6.18
CA THR A 192 -7.53 9.13 6.29
C THR A 192 -8.13 9.40 7.67
N ALA A 193 -7.39 9.14 8.75
CA ALA A 193 -7.83 9.41 10.11
C ALA A 193 -8.06 10.90 10.38
N ARG A 194 -7.33 11.78 9.69
CA ARG A 194 -7.49 13.24 9.75
C ARG A 194 -8.58 13.78 8.82
N GLY A 195 -9.37 12.93 8.19
CA GLY A 195 -10.40 13.34 7.23
C GLY A 195 -9.85 13.88 5.89
N ARG A 196 -8.54 13.85 5.68
CA ARG A 196 -7.92 14.30 4.44
C ARG A 196 -7.99 13.19 3.40
N SER A 197 -8.95 13.29 2.50
CA SER A 197 -9.10 12.33 1.42
C SER A 197 -8.68 12.93 0.09
N LEU A 198 -7.84 12.24 -0.63
CA LEU A 198 -7.51 12.56 -2.02
C LEU A 198 -8.56 11.90 -2.93
N HIS A 199 -9.77 12.49 -2.98
CA HIS A 199 -10.89 11.93 -3.75
C HIS A 199 -10.79 12.23 -5.25
N MET A 200 -10.14 13.30 -5.64
CA MET A 200 -10.15 13.78 -7.01
C MET A 200 -9.04 13.14 -7.83
N TRP A 201 -9.41 12.70 -9.00
CA TRP A 201 -8.49 12.34 -10.05
C TRP A 201 -7.97 13.64 -10.69
N GLU A 202 -6.79 14.11 -10.29
CA GLU A 202 -6.12 15.16 -11.05
C GLU A 202 -5.69 14.53 -12.37
N GLN A 203 -6.28 14.98 -13.46
CA GLN A 203 -5.84 14.60 -14.81
C GLN A 203 -4.43 15.16 -14.99
N HIS A 204 -3.51 14.30 -15.41
CA HIS A 204 -2.17 14.75 -15.80
C HIS A 204 -2.27 15.43 -17.17
N THR A 205 -2.63 16.72 -17.16
CA THR A 205 -2.78 17.55 -18.36
C THR A 205 -1.47 17.66 -19.12
N ASP A 206 -0.35 17.76 -18.40
CA ASP A 206 1.00 17.78 -18.93
C ASP A 206 1.36 16.57 -19.81
N VAL A 207 0.83 15.43 -19.49
CA VAL A 207 1.05 14.20 -20.24
C VAL A 207 0.16 14.14 -21.48
N ARG A 208 -1.10 14.58 -21.37
CA ARG A 208 -2.01 14.64 -22.53
C ARG A 208 -1.53 15.65 -23.56
N GLU A 209 -1.07 16.81 -23.13
CA GLU A 209 -0.50 17.83 -24.01
C GLU A 209 0.71 17.31 -24.80
N ARG A 210 1.58 16.52 -24.14
CA ARG A 210 2.71 15.88 -24.82
C ARG A 210 2.29 14.78 -25.79
N LEU A 211 1.31 13.96 -25.45
CA LEU A 211 0.82 12.94 -26.37
C LEU A 211 0.18 13.59 -27.62
N MET A 212 -0.61 14.63 -27.44
CA MET A 212 -1.18 15.38 -28.57
C MET A 212 -0.10 16.04 -29.43
N SER A 213 1.00 16.54 -28.83
CA SER A 213 2.12 17.11 -29.60
C SER A 213 3.02 16.08 -30.31
N LEU A 214 2.82 14.79 -30.08
CA LEU A 214 3.52 13.71 -30.79
C LEU A 214 2.69 13.11 -31.94
N GLU A 215 1.40 13.43 -31.98
CA GLU A 215 0.49 13.03 -33.06
C GLU A 215 0.40 14.08 -34.21
N ASP A 216 0.90 15.30 -33.98
CA ASP A 216 1.09 16.36 -34.98
C ASP A 216 2.51 16.26 -35.62
#